data_2257961d71967a9b16d509623399d8c0
#
_entry.id   2257961d71967a9b16d509623399d8c0
#
_cell.length_a   1.000
_cell.length_b   1.000
_cell.length_c   1.000
_cell.angle_alpha   90.00
_cell.angle_beta   90.00
_cell.angle_gamma   90.00
#
_symmetry.space_group_name_H-M   'P 1'
#
loop_
_entity.id
_entity.type
_entity.pdbx_description
1 polymer ?
#
loop_
_entity_poly.entity_id
_entity_poly.type
_entity_poly.pdbx_seq_one_letter_code
_entity_poly.pdbx_strand_id
1 'polypeptide(L)' 'MNRSIKIVALTAAGLLLAKKLVAQLEGSELWFKPKPFAEKIQRAFSSGDGLILICATGIAVRTLAPVITNKFEDPPVLIL' A
#
# COMPACT_ATOMS: atom_id res chain seq x y z
N MET A 1 -4.80 16.15 10.53
CA MET A 1 -3.67 15.85 9.66
C MET A 1 -4.06 14.80 8.63
N ASN A 2 -3.75 15.05 7.38
CA ASN A 2 -4.12 14.12 6.32
C ASN A 2 -3.14 12.96 6.25
N ARG A 3 -3.71 11.75 6.14
CA ARG A 3 -2.91 10.55 5.98
C ARG A 3 -2.51 10.40 4.52
N SER A 4 -1.24 10.11 4.27
CA SER A 4 -0.78 9.76 2.95
C SER A 4 -1.29 8.38 2.56
N ILE A 5 -1.53 8.20 1.27
CA ILE A 5 -1.95 6.90 0.73
C ILE A 5 -0.94 6.47 -0.31
N LYS A 6 -0.40 5.26 -0.16
CA LYS A 6 0.49 4.67 -1.15
C LYS A 6 -0.27 3.60 -1.93
N ILE A 7 -0.30 3.76 -3.24
CA ILE A 7 -0.95 2.81 -4.13
C ILE A 7 0.15 1.98 -4.78
N VAL A 8 0.18 0.69 -4.48
CA VAL A 8 1.28 -0.18 -4.87
C VAL A 8 0.81 -1.21 -5.89
N ALA A 9 1.47 -1.26 -7.04
CA ALA A 9 1.17 -2.23 -8.09
C ALA A 9 2.40 -3.09 -8.36
N LEU A 10 2.18 -4.38 -8.65
CA LEU A 10 3.24 -5.33 -8.94
C LEU A 10 3.21 -5.87 -10.37
N THR A 11 2.16 -5.58 -11.12
CA THR A 11 2.02 -6.05 -12.49
C THR A 11 1.63 -4.90 -13.41
N ALA A 12 1.81 -5.09 -14.72
CA ALA A 12 1.40 -4.09 -15.70
C ALA A 12 -0.12 -3.83 -15.63
N ALA A 13 -0.90 -4.90 -15.47
CA ALA A 13 -2.35 -4.76 -15.33
C ALA A 13 -2.72 -4.00 -14.07
N GLY A 14 -2.06 -4.30 -12.97
CA GLY A 14 -2.27 -3.58 -11.70
C GLY A 14 -1.86 -2.13 -11.82
N LEU A 15 -0.82 -1.84 -12.59
CA LEU A 15 -0.37 -0.48 -12.80
C LEU A 15 -1.43 0.37 -13.49
N LEU A 16 -2.17 -0.20 -14.45
CA LEU A 16 -3.24 0.53 -15.10
C LEU A 16 -4.33 0.95 -14.10
N LEU A 17 -4.71 0.04 -13.21
CA LEU A 17 -5.66 0.36 -12.16
C LEU A 17 -5.09 1.39 -11.19
N ALA A 18 -3.84 1.23 -10.81
CA ALA A 18 -3.18 2.15 -9.89
C ALA A 18 -3.13 3.57 -10.44
N LYS A 19 -2.88 3.72 -11.74
CA LYS A 19 -2.86 5.04 -12.37
C LYS A 19 -4.22 5.71 -12.29
N LYS A 20 -5.30 4.95 -12.46
CA LYS A 20 -6.65 5.50 -12.32
C LYS A 20 -6.92 5.94 -10.88
N LEU A 21 -6.48 5.14 -9.92
CA LEU A 21 -6.71 5.46 -8.51
C LEU A 21 -5.91 6.69 -8.08
N VAL A 22 -4.65 6.79 -8.49
CA VAL A 22 -3.83 7.93 -8.08
C VAL A 22 -4.36 9.24 -8.66
N ALA A 23 -4.98 9.18 -9.83
CA ALA A 23 -5.59 10.36 -10.44
C ALA A 23 -6.82 10.82 -9.67
N GLN A 24 -7.50 9.93 -8.97
CA GLN A 24 -8.73 10.22 -8.25
C GLN A 24 -8.53 10.49 -6.76
N LEU A 25 -7.44 9.99 -6.19
CA LEU A 25 -7.18 10.13 -4.75
C LEU A 25 -6.12 11.17 -4.53
N GLU A 26 -6.58 12.36 -4.14
CA GLU A 26 -5.68 13.47 -3.86
C GLU A 26 -4.76 13.13 -2.71
N GLY A 27 -3.49 13.46 -2.87
CA GLY A 27 -2.48 13.16 -1.85
C GLY A 27 -1.96 11.73 -1.88
N SER A 28 -2.37 10.93 -2.86
CA SER A 28 -1.86 9.57 -3.00
C SER A 28 -0.60 9.55 -3.86
N GLU A 29 0.17 8.48 -3.70
CA GLU A 29 1.42 8.29 -4.42
C GLU A 29 1.45 6.88 -4.99
N LEU A 30 1.89 6.77 -6.25
CA LEU A 30 1.96 5.49 -6.95
C LEU A 30 3.35 4.88 -6.82
N TRP A 31 3.41 3.63 -6.38
CA TRP A 31 4.65 2.84 -6.35
C TRP A 31 4.47 1.63 -7.25
N PHE A 32 5.35 1.47 -8.23
CA PHE A 32 5.33 0.31 -9.12
C PHE A 32 6.55 -0.55 -8.84
N LYS A 33 6.31 -1.79 -8.42
CA LYS A 33 7.37 -2.76 -8.10
C LYS A 33 8.45 -2.15 -7.20
N PRO A 34 8.06 -1.56 -6.04
CA PRO A 34 9.06 -0.95 -5.16
C PRO A 34 10.06 -2.00 -4.68
N LYS A 35 11.30 -1.60 -4.54
CA LYS A 35 12.39 -2.47 -4.08
C LYS A 35 13.19 -1.80 -2.99
N PRO A 36 13.48 -2.46 -1.87
CA PRO A 36 12.95 -3.78 -1.49
C PRO A 36 11.47 -3.70 -1.13
N PHE A 37 10.67 -4.63 -1.64
CA PHE A 37 9.22 -4.54 -1.52
C PHE A 37 8.75 -4.56 -0.06
N ALA A 38 9.11 -5.61 0.66
CA ALA A 38 8.62 -5.77 2.03
C ALA A 38 9.03 -4.59 2.92
N GLU A 39 10.29 -4.19 2.84
CA GLU A 39 10.79 -3.10 3.66
C GLU A 39 10.08 -1.78 3.38
N LYS A 40 9.87 -1.46 2.11
CA LYS A 40 9.19 -0.22 1.76
C LYS A 40 7.73 -0.20 2.20
N ILE A 41 7.03 -1.32 2.02
CA ILE A 41 5.64 -1.43 2.43
C ILE A 41 5.52 -1.35 3.96
N GLN A 42 6.37 -2.07 4.67
CA GLN A 42 6.37 -2.06 6.13
C GLN A 42 6.69 -0.68 6.69
N ARG A 43 7.63 0.02 6.08
CA ARG A 43 8.01 1.35 6.51
C ARG A 43 6.87 2.35 6.30
N ALA A 44 6.19 2.28 5.15
CA ALA A 44 5.04 3.15 4.90
C ALA A 44 3.93 2.89 5.91
N PHE A 45 3.65 1.62 6.18
CA PHE A 45 2.63 1.24 7.15
C PHE A 45 2.97 1.75 8.55
N SER A 46 4.22 1.57 8.96
CA SER A 46 4.67 2.02 10.28
C SER A 46 4.68 3.55 10.41
N SER A 47 4.80 4.25 9.29
CA SER A 47 4.73 5.71 9.27
C SER A 47 3.31 6.25 9.32
N GLY A 48 2.31 5.36 9.28
CA GLY A 48 0.91 5.77 9.35
C GLY A 48 0.24 5.96 8.00
N ASP A 49 0.92 5.61 6.91
CA ASP A 49 0.34 5.75 5.57
C ASP A 49 -0.72 4.67 5.32
N GLY A 50 -1.82 5.08 4.69
CA GLY A 50 -2.78 4.10 4.18
C GLY A 50 -2.20 3.40 2.96
N LEU A 51 -2.58 2.14 2.75
CA LEU A 51 -2.06 1.35 1.65
C LEU A 51 -3.18 0.79 0.78
N ILE A 52 -2.99 0.90 -0.53
CA ILE A 52 -3.82 0.18 -1.50
C ILE A 52 -2.87 -0.75 -2.24
N LEU A 53 -2.96 -2.04 -1.95
CA LEU A 53 -2.05 -3.04 -2.51
C LEU A 53 -2.76 -3.81 -3.62
N ILE A 54 -2.29 -3.64 -4.84
CA ILE A 54 -2.83 -4.35 -6.00
C ILE A 54 -1.94 -5.57 -6.23
N CYS A 55 -2.20 -6.62 -5.47
CA CYS A 55 -1.40 -7.83 -5.49
C CYS A 55 -2.20 -8.98 -4.86
N ALA A 56 -1.63 -10.17 -4.89
CA ALA A 56 -2.26 -11.33 -4.25
C ALA A 56 -2.37 -11.11 -2.74
N THR A 57 -3.50 -11.49 -2.17
CA THR A 57 -3.76 -11.32 -0.73
C THR A 57 -2.66 -11.95 0.12
N GLY A 58 -2.18 -13.13 -0.27
CA GLY A 58 -1.13 -13.81 0.49
C GLY A 58 0.16 -13.01 0.58
N ILE A 59 0.52 -12.28 -0.49
CA ILE A 59 1.70 -11.43 -0.47
C ILE A 59 1.51 -10.28 0.51
N ALA A 60 0.34 -9.64 0.48
CA ALA A 60 0.04 -8.51 1.35
C ALA A 60 0.04 -8.93 2.82
N VAL A 61 -0.63 -10.04 3.14
CA VAL A 61 -0.69 -10.53 4.52
C VAL A 61 0.69 -10.88 5.04
N ARG A 62 1.48 -11.60 4.23
CA ARG A 62 2.84 -12.00 4.64
C ARG A 62 3.73 -10.79 4.87
N THR A 63 3.58 -9.78 4.04
CA THR A 63 4.40 -8.57 4.15
C THR A 63 4.06 -7.76 5.38
N LEU A 64 2.77 -7.63 5.70
CA LEU A 64 2.32 -6.75 6.77
C LEU A 64 2.24 -7.42 8.14
N ALA A 65 2.15 -8.75 8.19
CA ALA A 65 2.00 -9.44 9.47
C ALA A 65 3.02 -9.02 10.54
N PRO A 66 4.33 -8.87 10.20
CA PRO A 66 5.30 -8.48 11.22
C PRO A 66 5.11 -7.08 11.81
N VAL A 67 4.38 -6.20 11.13
CA VAL A 67 4.25 -4.80 11.56
C VAL A 67 2.86 -4.42 12.04
N ILE A 68 1.89 -5.31 11.92
CA ILE A 68 0.54 -5.05 12.45
C ILE A 68 0.60 -5.17 13.97
N THR A 69 0.25 -4.10 14.67
CA THR A 69 0.35 -4.06 16.13
C THR A 69 -0.97 -3.76 16.81
N ASN A 70 -1.79 -2.87 16.25
CA ASN A 70 -3.00 -2.39 16.91
C ASN A 70 -4.06 -2.04 15.88
N LYS A 71 -5.16 -2.78 15.87
CA LYS A 71 -6.22 -2.60 14.89
C LYS A 71 -6.89 -1.22 14.94
N PHE A 72 -6.75 -0.50 16.05
CA PHE A 72 -7.33 0.84 16.18
C PHE A 72 -6.37 1.95 15.76
N GLU A 73 -5.08 1.69 15.81
CA GLU A 73 -4.05 2.67 15.50
C GLU A 73 -3.39 2.45 14.14
N ASP A 74 -3.44 1.22 13.66
CA ASP A 74 -2.84 0.89 12.38
C ASP A 74 -3.58 1.58 11.23
N PRO A 75 -2.86 2.01 10.19
CA PRO A 75 -3.50 2.64 9.04
C PRO A 75 -4.34 1.65 8.24
N PRO A 76 -5.31 2.13 7.45
CA PRO A 76 -6.14 1.25 6.64
C PRO A 76 -5.35 0.62 5.50
N VAL A 77 -5.70 -0.63 5.18
CA VAL A 77 -5.10 -1.36 4.07
C VAL A 77 -6.22 -1.94 3.22
N LEU A 78 -6.17 -1.66 1.93
CA LEU A 78 -7.10 -2.22 0.96
C LEU A 78 -6.31 -3.11 -0.01
N ILE A 79 -6.76 -4.33 -0.22
CA ILE A 79 -6.12 -5.26 -1.14
C ILE A 79 -7.06 -5.50 -2.31
N LEU A 80 -6.59 -5.25 -3.50
CA LEU A 80 -7.38 -5.42 -4.72
C LEU A 80 -6.84 -6.52 -5.62
#